data_f560847e8309015a4a5840453b0d3363
#
_entry.id   f560847e8309015a4a5840453b0d3363
#
_cell.length_a   1.000
_cell.length_b   1.000
_cell.length_c   1.000
_cell.angle_alpha   90.00
_cell.angle_beta   90.00
_cell.angle_gamma   90.00
#
_symmetry.space_group_name_H-M   'P 1'
#
loop_
_entity.id
_entity.type
_entity.pdbx_description
1 polymer ?
#
loop_
_entity_poly.entity_id
_entity_poly.type
_entity_poly.pdbx_seq_one_letter_code
_entity_poly.pdbx_strand_id
1 'polypeptide(L)'
;MNAKRICRVTALLLLAVMLLSLCGCSAARTVRPNARANRVVATAGELEITYDTLYYITMTRIQELKRVHGEDVLNDPVAREELKAFVKAQLFGKSEALLLLAAENGISITSGDIGDKVQADMEAILANEKTFNGDRKAYIDSLNAEYLTDRYIRTYIAVEEYLPRALIDLFLREGKIDDADETAKALINGSEFLRTVHVFIDKNDGLYTAEEDLQHAKSIQSKVAAQPDAAGRYQEMRRAIGGQYNKDAGDSTGDGYYFGKGEMEAAYEEAAFALEEYGVSPVIETEDGYYIIMRMPKSAAYMEENFQYLKEKSYYVALNAMVNEKLSSVTLEMTKFGESLDLLDLPAVDADGGEVPFIIGVVSAVVLGVAAAVAVAVLVLRARRKKGCAKGRYTKGGKRK
;
A
#
# COMPACT_ATOMS: atom_id res chain seq x y z
N MET A 1 -13.03 -3.79 3.10
CA MET A 1 -11.75 -3.29 2.54
C MET A 1 -11.46 -1.92 3.12
N ASN A 2 -10.37 -1.77 3.87
CA ASN A 2 -10.12 -0.67 4.81
C ASN A 2 -9.86 0.69 4.13
N ALA A 3 -10.44 1.75 4.72
CA ALA A 3 -10.10 3.15 4.41
C ALA A 3 -8.58 3.41 4.42
N LYS A 4 -7.82 2.65 5.22
CA LYS A 4 -6.34 2.71 5.33
C LYS A 4 -5.58 2.34 4.06
N ARG A 5 -6.07 1.37 3.26
CA ARG A 5 -5.46 1.06 1.95
C ARG A 5 -5.72 2.15 0.92
N ILE A 6 -6.83 2.87 1.09
CA ILE A 6 -7.17 4.05 0.27
C ILE A 6 -6.19 5.19 0.57
N CYS A 7 -5.86 5.40 1.85
CA CYS A 7 -4.88 6.41 2.27
C CYS A 7 -3.47 6.11 1.72
N ARG A 8 -3.05 4.83 1.68
CA ARG A 8 -1.74 4.44 1.14
C ARG A 8 -1.58 4.74 -0.34
N VAL A 9 -2.62 4.48 -1.15
CA VAL A 9 -2.60 4.84 -2.59
C VAL A 9 -2.60 6.36 -2.77
N THR A 10 -3.36 7.08 -1.94
CA THR A 10 -3.34 8.56 -1.94
C THR A 10 -2.03 9.12 -1.40
N ALA A 11 -1.43 8.50 -0.38
CA ALA A 11 -0.16 8.95 0.17
C ALA A 11 1.00 8.69 -0.80
N LEU A 12 1.08 7.52 -1.45
CA LEU A 12 2.05 7.25 -2.51
C LEU A 12 1.91 8.25 -3.67
N LEU A 13 0.68 8.57 -4.07
CA LEU A 13 0.41 9.56 -5.13
C LEU A 13 0.62 11.00 -4.64
N LEU A 14 0.40 11.33 -3.37
CA LEU A 14 0.63 12.66 -2.80
C LEU A 14 2.09 12.90 -2.42
N LEU A 15 2.80 11.87 -1.95
CA LEU A 15 4.24 11.98 -1.67
C LEU A 15 5.03 12.23 -2.96
N ALA A 16 4.70 11.53 -4.03
CA ALA A 16 5.25 11.77 -5.35
C ALA A 16 4.99 13.20 -5.83
N VAL A 17 3.84 13.78 -5.52
CA VAL A 17 3.45 15.15 -5.89
C VAL A 17 4.25 16.24 -5.14
N MET A 18 4.60 16.02 -3.87
CA MET A 18 5.40 17.00 -3.09
C MET A 18 6.86 17.09 -3.54
N LEU A 19 7.40 16.05 -4.19
CA LEU A 19 8.81 15.98 -4.60
C LEU A 19 9.14 16.77 -5.88
N LEU A 20 8.16 17.15 -6.68
CA LEU A 20 8.38 17.72 -8.02
C LEU A 20 8.69 19.22 -8.09
N SER A 21 8.73 19.94 -6.97
CA SER A 21 8.93 21.41 -7.03
C SER A 21 10.38 21.89 -7.20
N LEU A 22 11.38 21.00 -7.33
CA LEU A 22 12.81 21.38 -7.27
C LEU A 22 13.73 20.79 -8.34
N CYS A 23 13.26 20.30 -9.50
CA CYS A 23 14.18 19.73 -10.48
C CYS A 23 14.69 20.71 -11.52
N GLY A 24 16.00 20.93 -11.47
CA GLY A 24 16.81 21.56 -12.51
C GLY A 24 17.04 20.62 -13.70
N CYS A 25 17.22 21.22 -14.88
CA CYS A 25 17.32 20.58 -16.19
C CYS A 25 18.47 19.57 -16.34
N SER A 26 18.16 18.34 -16.75
CA SER A 26 19.09 17.50 -17.48
C SER A 26 18.53 17.14 -18.85
N ALA A 27 19.40 17.09 -19.87
CA ALA A 27 19.02 16.90 -21.26
C ALA A 27 18.47 15.48 -21.48
N ALA A 28 17.24 15.37 -21.93
CA ALA A 28 16.59 14.12 -22.25
C ALA A 28 17.04 13.54 -23.59
N ARG A 29 17.35 12.25 -23.60
CA ARG A 29 17.53 11.46 -24.82
C ARG A 29 16.20 10.83 -25.23
N THR A 30 15.85 10.94 -26.52
CA THR A 30 14.71 10.23 -27.09
C THR A 30 14.96 8.73 -27.10
N VAL A 31 14.08 7.96 -26.48
CA VAL A 31 14.15 6.50 -26.41
C VAL A 31 12.85 5.91 -26.93
N ARG A 32 12.92 4.83 -27.69
CA ARG A 32 11.76 4.00 -28.05
C ARG A 32 11.36 3.19 -26.81
N PRO A 33 10.23 3.49 -26.21
CA PRO A 33 10.01 3.21 -24.78
C PRO A 33 9.60 1.77 -24.47
N ASN A 34 8.66 1.18 -25.21
CA ASN A 34 8.05 -0.09 -24.82
C ASN A 34 9.00 -1.29 -24.82
N ALA A 35 9.92 -1.36 -25.75
CA ALA A 35 10.86 -2.49 -25.82
C ALA A 35 11.79 -2.53 -24.58
N ARG A 36 12.05 -1.37 -23.98
CA ARG A 36 12.88 -1.28 -22.77
C ARG A 36 12.06 -1.51 -21.51
N ALA A 37 10.91 -0.87 -21.38
CA ALA A 37 10.03 -1.02 -20.21
C ALA A 37 9.72 -2.50 -19.90
N ASN A 38 9.47 -3.28 -20.94
CA ASN A 38 9.14 -4.70 -20.84
C ASN A 38 10.36 -5.63 -20.79
N ARG A 39 11.58 -5.09 -20.78
CA ARG A 39 12.77 -5.92 -20.76
C ARG A 39 13.00 -6.50 -19.38
N VAL A 40 13.18 -7.82 -19.29
CA VAL A 40 13.36 -8.53 -18.03
C VAL A 40 14.72 -8.18 -17.41
N VAL A 41 14.71 -7.66 -16.20
CA VAL A 41 15.88 -7.28 -15.39
C VAL A 41 16.23 -8.33 -14.35
N ALA A 42 15.24 -9.06 -13.86
CA ALA A 42 15.40 -10.11 -12.89
C ALA A 42 14.31 -11.16 -13.05
N THR A 43 14.53 -12.34 -12.46
CA THR A 43 13.52 -13.40 -12.32
C THR A 43 13.42 -13.87 -10.89
N ALA A 44 12.24 -14.28 -10.47
CA ALA A 44 11.98 -14.92 -9.18
C ALA A 44 11.08 -16.14 -9.44
N GLY A 45 11.69 -17.35 -9.50
CA GLY A 45 10.99 -18.53 -10.01
C GLY A 45 10.52 -18.32 -11.45
N GLU A 46 9.22 -18.48 -11.70
CA GLU A 46 8.60 -18.24 -13.03
C GLU A 46 8.23 -16.77 -13.27
N LEU A 47 8.36 -15.89 -12.27
CA LEU A 47 8.02 -14.48 -12.41
C LEU A 47 9.16 -13.72 -13.09
N GLU A 48 8.81 -12.98 -14.13
CA GLU A 48 9.69 -12.02 -14.80
C GLU A 48 9.47 -10.61 -14.23
N ILE A 49 10.54 -9.99 -13.72
CA ILE A 49 10.55 -8.62 -13.24
C ILE A 49 11.16 -7.73 -14.31
N THR A 50 10.45 -6.68 -14.66
CA THR A 50 10.79 -5.88 -15.83
C THR A 50 11.42 -4.53 -15.47
N TYR A 51 12.01 -3.91 -16.47
CA TYR A 51 12.78 -2.68 -16.34
C TYR A 51 11.98 -1.50 -15.79
N ASP A 52 10.70 -1.37 -16.13
CA ASP A 52 9.87 -0.29 -15.57
C ASP A 52 9.65 -0.42 -14.05
N THR A 53 9.55 -1.65 -13.52
CA THR A 53 9.51 -1.89 -12.07
C THR A 53 10.84 -1.46 -11.42
N LEU A 54 11.98 -1.88 -11.97
CA LEU A 54 13.29 -1.45 -11.49
C LEU A 54 13.46 0.07 -11.60
N TYR A 55 13.04 0.67 -12.71
CA TYR A 55 13.11 2.11 -12.96
C TYR A 55 12.32 2.90 -11.91
N TYR A 56 11.07 2.52 -11.68
CA TYR A 56 10.21 3.15 -10.66
C TYR A 56 10.85 3.08 -9.27
N ILE A 57 11.24 1.89 -8.81
CA ILE A 57 11.85 1.69 -7.49
C ILE A 57 13.11 2.53 -7.33
N THR A 58 13.96 2.54 -8.37
CA THR A 58 15.24 3.27 -8.33
C THR A 58 15.00 4.77 -8.30
N MET A 59 14.16 5.30 -9.20
CA MET A 59 13.96 6.73 -9.32
C MET A 59 13.27 7.33 -8.10
N THR A 60 12.28 6.65 -7.55
CA THR A 60 11.60 7.08 -6.31
C THR A 60 12.57 7.09 -5.13
N ARG A 61 13.42 6.05 -5.00
CA ARG A 61 14.43 6.02 -3.93
C ARG A 61 15.48 7.11 -4.07
N ILE A 62 15.95 7.39 -5.29
CA ILE A 62 16.89 8.49 -5.55
C ILE A 62 16.27 9.83 -5.14
N GLN A 63 15.02 10.08 -5.50
CA GLN A 63 14.34 11.33 -5.11
C GLN A 63 14.18 11.45 -3.60
N GLU A 64 13.81 10.38 -2.93
CA GLU A 64 13.73 10.34 -1.46
C GLU A 64 15.08 10.65 -0.80
N LEU A 65 16.15 9.97 -1.21
CA LEU A 65 17.49 10.21 -0.69
C LEU A 65 17.93 11.66 -0.88
N LYS A 66 17.70 12.24 -2.05
CA LYS A 66 18.03 13.65 -2.34
C LYS A 66 17.21 14.60 -1.49
N ARG A 67 15.92 14.33 -1.30
CA ARG A 67 15.05 15.15 -0.45
C ARG A 67 15.50 15.16 1.01
N VAL A 68 15.92 14.00 1.54
CA VAL A 68 16.27 13.86 2.96
C VAL A 68 17.72 14.30 3.23
N HIS A 69 18.65 13.98 2.32
CA HIS A 69 20.09 14.14 2.56
C HIS A 69 20.75 15.17 1.63
N GLY A 70 19.99 15.79 0.71
CA GLY A 70 20.49 16.78 -0.25
C GLY A 70 20.91 16.19 -1.59
N GLU A 71 21.03 17.05 -2.61
CA GLU A 71 21.27 16.66 -4.01
C GLU A 71 22.57 15.86 -4.20
N ASP A 72 23.57 16.10 -3.36
CA ASP A 72 24.89 15.49 -3.47
C ASP A 72 25.02 14.12 -2.77
N VAL A 73 23.95 13.61 -2.14
CA VAL A 73 24.00 12.35 -1.35
C VAL A 73 24.58 11.17 -2.13
N LEU A 74 24.28 11.08 -3.41
CA LEU A 74 24.76 10.00 -4.27
C LEU A 74 26.21 10.20 -4.79
N ASN A 75 26.91 11.26 -4.36
CA ASN A 75 28.35 11.36 -4.52
C ASN A 75 29.10 10.46 -3.53
N ASP A 76 28.46 10.09 -2.40
CA ASP A 76 28.99 9.14 -1.45
C ASP A 76 28.90 7.70 -1.97
N PRO A 77 30.02 6.95 -2.04
CA PRO A 77 30.03 5.54 -2.41
C PRO A 77 29.16 4.65 -1.50
N VAL A 78 29.05 4.98 -0.20
CA VAL A 78 28.24 4.21 0.76
C VAL A 78 26.75 4.35 0.39
N ALA A 79 26.28 5.56 0.16
CA ALA A 79 24.88 5.81 -0.26
C ALA A 79 24.53 5.11 -1.59
N ARG A 80 25.49 4.98 -2.51
CA ARG A 80 25.29 4.21 -3.75
C ARG A 80 25.13 2.73 -3.51
N GLU A 81 25.91 2.14 -2.62
CA GLU A 81 25.77 0.71 -2.28
C GLU A 81 24.47 0.45 -1.52
N GLU A 82 24.07 1.36 -0.64
CA GLU A 82 22.77 1.30 0.04
C GLU A 82 21.60 1.39 -0.96
N LEU A 83 21.68 2.28 -1.95
CA LEU A 83 20.70 2.34 -3.05
C LEU A 83 20.61 1.02 -3.79
N LYS A 84 21.75 0.41 -4.17
CA LYS A 84 21.77 -0.88 -4.88
C LYS A 84 21.15 -1.99 -4.02
N ALA A 85 21.50 -2.05 -2.75
CA ALA A 85 20.96 -3.04 -1.83
C ALA A 85 19.46 -2.87 -1.65
N PHE A 86 18.99 -1.62 -1.48
CA PHE A 86 17.59 -1.29 -1.38
C PHE A 86 16.81 -1.71 -2.63
N VAL A 87 17.25 -1.28 -3.82
CA VAL A 87 16.58 -1.61 -5.09
C VAL A 87 16.48 -3.13 -5.26
N LYS A 88 17.58 -3.85 -5.02
CA LYS A 88 17.57 -5.32 -5.12
C LYS A 88 16.59 -5.97 -4.15
N ALA A 89 16.49 -5.47 -2.92
CA ALA A 89 15.57 -5.98 -1.91
C ALA A 89 14.10 -5.70 -2.28
N GLN A 90 13.82 -4.58 -2.94
CA GLN A 90 12.47 -4.18 -3.33
C GLN A 90 11.98 -4.84 -4.63
N LEU A 91 12.86 -5.45 -5.44
CA LEU A 91 12.47 -6.09 -6.68
C LEU A 91 11.67 -7.39 -6.49
N PHE A 92 11.71 -8.01 -5.31
CA PHE A 92 10.88 -9.16 -5.00
C PHE A 92 10.26 -8.99 -3.62
N GLY A 93 9.15 -8.29 -3.58
CA GLY A 93 8.34 -8.02 -2.41
C GLY A 93 7.03 -8.80 -2.41
N LYS A 94 6.11 -8.35 -1.55
CA LYS A 94 4.80 -9.00 -1.36
C LYS A 94 3.95 -9.01 -2.65
N SER A 95 4.01 -7.96 -3.43
CA SER A 95 3.28 -7.86 -4.70
C SER A 95 3.79 -8.88 -5.73
N GLU A 96 5.11 -9.00 -5.84
CA GLU A 96 5.74 -9.96 -6.75
C GLU A 96 5.51 -11.41 -6.29
N ALA A 97 5.52 -11.67 -4.98
CA ALA A 97 5.17 -12.98 -4.46
C ALA A 97 3.71 -13.37 -4.72
N LEU A 98 2.77 -12.42 -4.68
CA LEU A 98 1.38 -12.62 -5.11
C LEU A 98 1.28 -12.91 -6.61
N LEU A 99 2.03 -12.17 -7.44
CA LEU A 99 2.10 -12.40 -8.89
C LEU A 99 2.69 -13.77 -9.21
N LEU A 100 3.72 -14.21 -8.49
CA LEU A 100 4.29 -15.54 -8.63
C LEU A 100 3.26 -16.62 -8.28
N LEU A 101 2.55 -16.48 -7.15
CA LEU A 101 1.45 -17.39 -6.78
C LEU A 101 0.37 -17.42 -7.86
N ALA A 102 0.04 -16.28 -8.46
CA ALA A 102 -0.92 -16.22 -9.56
C ALA A 102 -0.43 -17.00 -10.79
N ALA A 103 0.82 -16.79 -11.21
CA ALA A 103 1.42 -17.47 -12.35
C ALA A 103 1.44 -18.98 -12.14
N GLU A 104 1.93 -19.46 -11.00
CA GLU A 104 1.98 -20.88 -10.63
C GLU A 104 0.59 -21.55 -10.60
N ASN A 105 -0.47 -20.78 -10.38
CA ASN A 105 -1.84 -21.28 -10.33
C ASN A 105 -2.70 -20.89 -11.54
N GLY A 106 -2.08 -20.41 -12.63
CA GLY A 106 -2.74 -20.11 -13.89
C GLY A 106 -3.71 -18.92 -13.85
N ILE A 107 -3.55 -18.01 -12.89
CA ILE A 107 -4.33 -16.77 -12.80
C ILE A 107 -3.64 -15.69 -13.62
N SER A 108 -4.32 -15.16 -14.64
CA SER A 108 -3.85 -14.00 -15.41
C SER A 108 -4.38 -12.70 -14.81
N ILE A 109 -3.51 -11.71 -14.66
CA ILE A 109 -3.90 -10.35 -14.26
C ILE A 109 -4.18 -9.43 -15.46
N THR A 110 -3.82 -9.85 -16.67
CA THR A 110 -3.95 -9.05 -17.89
C THR A 110 -5.11 -9.49 -18.79
N SER A 111 -5.76 -10.61 -18.47
CA SER A 111 -6.87 -11.17 -19.24
C SER A 111 -7.86 -11.86 -18.32
N GLY A 112 -9.05 -12.20 -18.87
CA GLY A 112 -10.15 -12.79 -18.09
C GLY A 112 -10.72 -11.81 -17.06
N ASP A 113 -11.30 -12.34 -15.98
CA ASP A 113 -12.06 -11.56 -15.00
C ASP A 113 -11.27 -10.40 -14.35
N ILE A 114 -10.00 -10.65 -14.01
CA ILE A 114 -9.14 -9.59 -13.41
C ILE A 114 -8.78 -8.56 -14.48
N GLY A 115 -8.34 -9.00 -15.67
CA GLY A 115 -7.99 -8.09 -16.75
C GLY A 115 -9.15 -7.19 -17.16
N ASP A 116 -10.37 -7.73 -17.25
CA ASP A 116 -11.58 -6.97 -17.58
C ASP A 116 -11.93 -5.93 -16.51
N LYS A 117 -11.76 -6.29 -15.22
CA LYS A 117 -11.98 -5.37 -14.10
C LYS A 117 -10.96 -4.26 -14.04
N VAL A 118 -9.69 -4.58 -14.26
CA VAL A 118 -8.60 -3.58 -14.33
C VAL A 118 -8.84 -2.63 -15.50
N GLN A 119 -9.25 -3.15 -16.66
CA GLN A 119 -9.58 -2.31 -17.82
C GLN A 119 -10.72 -1.35 -17.50
N ALA A 120 -11.78 -1.82 -16.86
CA ALA A 120 -12.90 -0.96 -16.45
C ALA A 120 -12.51 0.11 -15.43
N ASP A 121 -11.61 -0.21 -14.49
CA ASP A 121 -11.08 0.77 -13.52
C ASP A 121 -10.20 1.83 -14.22
N MET A 122 -9.37 1.41 -15.18
CA MET A 122 -8.55 2.32 -15.98
C MET A 122 -9.39 3.27 -16.83
N GLU A 123 -10.45 2.77 -17.48
CA GLU A 123 -11.41 3.60 -18.22
C GLU A 123 -12.11 4.61 -17.31
N ALA A 124 -12.50 4.20 -16.10
CA ALA A 124 -13.10 5.08 -15.13
C ALA A 124 -12.13 6.15 -14.58
N ILE A 125 -10.86 5.81 -14.41
CA ILE A 125 -9.81 6.77 -14.02
C ILE A 125 -9.63 7.80 -15.11
N LEU A 126 -9.49 7.37 -16.36
CA LEU A 126 -9.27 8.26 -17.50
C LEU A 126 -10.49 9.16 -17.77
N ALA A 127 -11.71 8.62 -17.65
CA ALA A 127 -12.94 9.35 -17.90
C ALA A 127 -13.34 10.33 -16.78
N ASN A 128 -12.68 10.32 -15.63
CA ASN A 128 -13.06 11.15 -14.50
C ASN A 128 -12.85 12.64 -14.80
N GLU A 129 -13.95 13.42 -14.80
CA GLU A 129 -13.98 14.84 -15.13
C GLU A 129 -13.08 15.71 -14.24
N LYS A 130 -12.80 15.26 -13.00
CA LYS A 130 -11.97 16.01 -12.05
C LYS A 130 -10.48 15.73 -12.21
N THR A 131 -10.11 14.74 -13.01
CA THR A 131 -8.73 14.33 -13.23
C THR A 131 -8.32 14.56 -14.67
N PHE A 132 -8.61 13.58 -15.52
CA PHE A 132 -8.14 13.57 -16.89
C PHE A 132 -9.23 13.95 -17.88
N ASN A 133 -10.51 13.82 -17.52
CA ASN A 133 -11.65 14.11 -18.41
C ASN A 133 -11.51 13.51 -19.82
N GLY A 134 -10.97 12.28 -19.89
CA GLY A 134 -10.67 11.60 -21.16
C GLY A 134 -9.35 12.00 -21.82
N ASP A 135 -8.60 12.94 -21.26
CA ASP A 135 -7.32 13.36 -21.81
C ASP A 135 -6.22 12.32 -21.50
N ARG A 136 -6.02 11.40 -22.44
CA ARG A 136 -4.98 10.37 -22.33
C ARG A 136 -3.57 10.96 -22.26
N LYS A 137 -3.32 12.10 -22.93
CA LYS A 137 -2.01 12.74 -22.87
C LYS A 137 -1.71 13.26 -21.47
N ALA A 138 -2.67 13.95 -20.83
CA ALA A 138 -2.52 14.40 -19.45
C ALA A 138 -2.28 13.22 -18.48
N TYR A 139 -2.96 12.10 -18.69
CA TYR A 139 -2.72 10.86 -17.93
C TYR A 139 -1.29 10.34 -18.11
N ILE A 140 -0.80 10.23 -19.35
CA ILE A 140 0.56 9.74 -19.62
C ILE A 140 1.63 10.71 -19.09
N ASP A 141 1.41 12.01 -19.24
CA ASP A 141 2.31 13.02 -18.69
C ASP A 141 2.40 12.91 -17.16
N SER A 142 1.30 12.62 -16.48
CA SER A 142 1.29 12.40 -15.04
C SER A 142 2.06 11.14 -14.61
N LEU A 143 1.94 10.06 -15.36
CA LEU A 143 2.71 8.84 -15.08
C LEU A 143 4.21 9.06 -15.29
N ASN A 144 4.59 9.72 -16.38
CA ASN A 144 5.99 10.04 -16.66
C ASN A 144 6.62 10.91 -15.56
N ALA A 145 5.86 11.84 -14.99
CA ALA A 145 6.31 12.68 -13.89
C ALA A 145 6.62 11.87 -12.62
N GLU A 146 5.94 10.74 -12.43
CA GLU A 146 6.07 9.85 -11.28
C GLU A 146 6.89 8.58 -11.59
N TYR A 147 7.61 8.56 -12.70
CA TYR A 147 8.41 7.40 -13.15
C TYR A 147 7.61 6.12 -13.36
N LEU A 148 6.29 6.23 -13.52
CA LEU A 148 5.34 5.13 -13.68
C LEU A 148 5.07 4.81 -15.15
N THR A 149 4.58 3.59 -15.40
CA THR A 149 4.02 3.20 -16.69
C THR A 149 2.55 2.80 -16.54
N ASP A 150 1.78 2.86 -17.63
CA ASP A 150 0.39 2.38 -17.67
C ASP A 150 0.32 0.89 -17.24
N ARG A 151 1.31 0.08 -17.67
CA ARG A 151 1.43 -1.32 -17.27
C ARG A 151 1.63 -1.47 -15.76
N TYR A 152 2.51 -0.67 -15.16
CA TYR A 152 2.77 -0.71 -13.72
C TYR A 152 1.50 -0.39 -12.93
N ILE A 153 0.76 0.64 -13.34
CA ILE A 153 -0.51 1.02 -12.69
C ILE A 153 -1.56 -0.10 -12.80
N ARG A 154 -1.68 -0.73 -13.98
CA ARG A 154 -2.58 -1.86 -14.18
C ARG A 154 -2.22 -3.05 -13.30
N THR A 155 -0.93 -3.37 -13.23
CA THR A 155 -0.42 -4.43 -12.34
C THR A 155 -0.71 -4.10 -10.89
N TYR A 156 -0.46 -2.87 -10.47
CA TYR A 156 -0.74 -2.40 -9.13
C TYR A 156 -2.23 -2.55 -8.77
N ILE A 157 -3.15 -2.09 -9.65
CA ILE A 157 -4.60 -2.26 -9.44
C ILE A 157 -4.98 -3.74 -9.35
N ALA A 158 -4.44 -4.56 -10.25
CA ALA A 158 -4.72 -6.01 -10.23
C ALA A 158 -4.30 -6.64 -8.91
N VAL A 159 -3.10 -6.34 -8.41
CA VAL A 159 -2.52 -6.92 -7.20
C VAL A 159 -3.23 -6.41 -5.93
N GLU A 160 -3.54 -5.13 -5.87
CA GLU A 160 -4.14 -4.54 -4.66
C GLU A 160 -5.65 -4.78 -4.54
N GLU A 161 -6.36 -4.80 -5.69
CA GLU A 161 -7.83 -4.82 -5.65
C GLU A 161 -8.43 -6.21 -5.90
N TYR A 162 -7.80 -7.04 -6.72
CA TYR A 162 -8.44 -8.24 -7.27
C TYR A 162 -7.72 -9.55 -6.99
N LEU A 163 -6.40 -9.56 -7.11
CA LEU A 163 -5.62 -10.80 -7.07
C LEU A 163 -5.72 -11.54 -5.73
N PRO A 164 -5.62 -10.89 -4.55
CA PRO A 164 -5.71 -11.60 -3.29
C PRO A 164 -7.02 -12.37 -3.14
N ARG A 165 -8.14 -11.74 -3.54
CA ARG A 165 -9.44 -12.41 -3.48
C ARG A 165 -9.55 -13.58 -4.47
N ALA A 166 -9.02 -13.41 -5.68
CA ALA A 166 -9.04 -14.48 -6.69
C ALA A 166 -8.20 -15.70 -6.25
N LEU A 167 -7.03 -15.46 -5.63
CA LEU A 167 -6.21 -16.52 -5.04
C LEU A 167 -6.92 -17.21 -3.87
N ILE A 168 -7.52 -16.46 -2.95
CA ILE A 168 -8.31 -17.02 -1.84
C ILE A 168 -9.44 -17.89 -2.38
N ASP A 169 -10.22 -17.40 -3.33
CA ASP A 169 -11.35 -18.14 -3.90
C ASP A 169 -10.88 -19.42 -4.63
N LEU A 170 -9.72 -19.40 -5.27
CA LEU A 170 -9.10 -20.58 -5.86
C LEU A 170 -8.66 -21.58 -4.77
N PHE A 171 -7.93 -21.10 -3.77
CA PHE A 171 -7.35 -21.95 -2.72
C PHE A 171 -8.41 -22.56 -1.81
N LEU A 172 -9.53 -21.87 -1.58
CA LEU A 172 -10.71 -22.44 -0.92
C LEU A 172 -11.30 -23.61 -1.73
N ARG A 173 -11.47 -23.42 -3.06
CA ARG A 173 -11.98 -24.49 -3.94
C ARG A 173 -11.04 -25.70 -4.02
N GLU A 174 -9.75 -25.49 -3.93
CA GLU A 174 -8.72 -26.53 -3.98
C GLU A 174 -8.44 -27.15 -2.60
N GLY A 175 -9.03 -26.62 -1.53
CA GLY A 175 -8.77 -27.08 -0.16
C GLY A 175 -7.38 -26.71 0.36
N LYS A 176 -6.67 -25.76 -0.28
CA LYS A 176 -5.40 -25.24 0.20
C LYS A 176 -5.59 -24.24 1.34
N ILE A 177 -6.73 -23.56 1.37
CA ILE A 177 -7.22 -22.77 2.52
C ILE A 177 -8.43 -23.51 3.06
N ASP A 178 -8.42 -23.80 4.35
CA ASP A 178 -9.50 -24.52 5.03
C ASP A 178 -10.66 -23.54 5.35
N ASP A 179 -11.88 -23.90 4.89
CA ASP A 179 -13.11 -23.13 5.11
C ASP A 179 -13.86 -23.55 6.38
N ALA A 180 -13.33 -24.48 7.18
CA ALA A 180 -14.01 -24.93 8.38
C ALA A 180 -14.08 -23.84 9.44
N ASP A 181 -15.26 -23.67 10.06
CA ASP A 181 -15.49 -22.67 11.11
C ASP A 181 -14.56 -22.89 12.30
N GLU A 182 -14.25 -24.15 12.61
CA GLU A 182 -13.35 -24.55 13.70
C GLU A 182 -11.93 -24.06 13.44
N THR A 183 -11.42 -24.17 12.21
CA THR A 183 -10.10 -23.67 11.80
C THR A 183 -10.04 -22.16 11.91
N ALA A 184 -11.06 -21.46 11.41
CA ALA A 184 -11.16 -20.00 11.53
C ALA A 184 -11.22 -19.56 13.00
N LYS A 185 -12.03 -20.23 13.85
CA LYS A 185 -12.11 -19.94 15.28
C LYS A 185 -10.80 -20.18 15.99
N ALA A 186 -10.09 -21.27 15.66
CA ALA A 186 -8.79 -21.57 16.24
C ALA A 186 -7.76 -20.49 15.92
N LEU A 187 -7.71 -20.02 14.68
CA LEU A 187 -6.81 -18.93 14.26
C LEU A 187 -7.18 -17.59 14.93
N ILE A 188 -8.45 -17.21 14.90
CA ILE A 188 -8.94 -15.95 15.48
C ILE A 188 -8.68 -15.89 17.00
N ASN A 189 -8.83 -17.03 17.69
CA ASN A 189 -8.53 -17.14 19.13
C ASN A 189 -7.04 -17.29 19.42
N GLY A 190 -6.22 -17.70 18.44
CA GLY A 190 -4.79 -17.95 18.56
C GLY A 190 -3.94 -16.69 18.67
N SER A 191 -2.63 -16.90 18.78
CA SER A 191 -1.63 -15.82 18.90
C SER A 191 -1.37 -15.08 17.60
N GLU A 192 -1.71 -15.69 16.45
CA GLU A 192 -1.53 -15.11 15.12
C GLU A 192 -2.59 -14.05 14.75
N PHE A 193 -3.52 -13.78 15.68
CA PHE A 193 -4.59 -12.81 15.50
C PHE A 193 -4.70 -11.91 16.73
N LEU A 194 -4.73 -10.61 16.54
CA LEU A 194 -4.73 -9.62 17.61
C LEU A 194 -5.94 -8.69 17.55
N ARG A 195 -6.18 -8.03 18.70
CA ARG A 195 -7.01 -6.84 18.81
C ARG A 195 -6.17 -5.69 19.34
N THR A 196 -6.23 -4.54 18.68
CA THR A 196 -5.57 -3.32 19.12
C THR A 196 -6.50 -2.13 19.04
N VAL A 197 -6.18 -1.11 19.83
CA VAL A 197 -6.63 0.27 19.61
C VAL A 197 -5.39 1.13 19.41
N HIS A 198 -5.49 2.23 18.67
CA HIS A 198 -4.34 3.10 18.46
C HIS A 198 -4.73 4.57 18.27
N VAL A 199 -3.77 5.44 18.45
CA VAL A 199 -3.79 6.81 17.95
C VAL A 199 -2.88 6.87 16.73
N PHE A 200 -3.35 7.50 15.66
CA PHE A 200 -2.58 7.80 14.47
C PHE A 200 -2.46 9.30 14.27
N ILE A 201 -1.24 9.79 14.18
CA ILE A 201 -0.92 11.19 13.86
C ILE A 201 -0.34 11.22 12.47
N ASP A 202 -1.05 11.87 11.55
CA ASP A 202 -0.67 12.00 10.14
C ASP A 202 0.36 13.13 9.99
N LYS A 203 1.60 12.79 9.60
CA LYS A 203 2.67 13.77 9.37
C LYS A 203 2.57 14.49 8.03
N ASN A 204 1.58 14.14 7.21
CA ASN A 204 1.37 14.68 5.87
C ASN A 204 0.11 15.56 5.77
N ASP A 205 -0.59 15.83 6.87
CA ASP A 205 -1.81 16.65 6.85
C ASP A 205 -1.53 18.16 6.73
N GLY A 206 -0.27 18.58 6.89
CA GLY A 206 0.18 19.97 6.75
C GLY A 206 -0.25 20.90 7.88
N LEU A 207 -0.79 20.37 8.98
CA LEU A 207 -1.23 21.16 10.15
C LEU A 207 -0.08 21.50 11.07
N TYR A 208 0.90 20.61 11.18
CA TYR A 208 2.07 20.73 12.04
C TYR A 208 3.33 20.32 11.28
N THR A 209 4.48 20.65 11.81
CA THR A 209 5.76 20.11 11.32
C THR A 209 5.95 18.68 11.81
N ALA A 210 6.76 17.88 11.11
CA ALA A 210 7.06 16.50 11.53
C ALA A 210 7.65 16.42 12.95
N GLU A 211 8.41 17.42 13.36
CA GLU A 211 8.94 17.54 14.72
C GLU A 211 7.80 17.74 15.74
N GLU A 212 6.84 18.63 15.47
CA GLU A 212 5.68 18.88 16.32
C GLU A 212 4.79 17.64 16.42
N ASP A 213 4.52 16.96 15.28
CA ASP A 213 3.76 15.70 15.28
C ASP A 213 4.42 14.62 16.10
N LEU A 214 5.74 14.48 16.02
CA LEU A 214 6.51 13.57 16.87
C LEU A 214 6.41 13.93 18.35
N GLN A 215 6.44 15.23 18.69
CA GLN A 215 6.26 15.67 20.10
C GLN A 215 4.83 15.39 20.59
N HIS A 216 3.81 15.59 19.76
CA HIS A 216 2.43 15.21 20.09
C HIS A 216 2.32 13.70 20.34
N ALA A 217 2.92 12.86 19.47
CA ALA A 217 2.96 11.42 19.62
C ALA A 217 3.63 10.99 20.94
N LYS A 218 4.81 11.53 21.24
CA LYS A 218 5.55 11.26 22.49
C LYS A 218 4.76 11.70 23.73
N SER A 219 4.07 12.84 23.66
CA SER A 219 3.24 13.34 24.77
C SER A 219 2.07 12.39 25.04
N ILE A 220 1.37 11.94 24.00
CA ILE A 220 0.26 10.99 24.13
C ILE A 220 0.78 9.66 24.69
N GLN A 221 1.83 9.10 24.08
CA GLN A 221 2.43 7.85 24.53
C GLN A 221 2.80 7.89 26.01
N SER A 222 3.48 8.95 26.44
CA SER A 222 3.90 9.11 27.84
C SER A 222 2.72 9.20 28.80
N LYS A 223 1.64 9.91 28.43
CA LYS A 223 0.42 10.02 29.27
C LYS A 223 -0.28 8.67 29.41
N VAL A 224 -0.39 7.89 28.34
CA VAL A 224 -1.01 6.58 28.37
C VAL A 224 -0.15 5.61 29.18
N ALA A 225 1.16 5.56 28.91
CA ALA A 225 2.09 4.65 29.58
C ALA A 225 2.26 4.94 31.08
N ALA A 226 2.10 6.21 31.51
CA ALA A 226 2.20 6.60 32.90
C ALA A 226 1.02 6.14 33.77
N GLN A 227 -0.05 5.64 33.18
CA GLN A 227 -1.22 5.20 33.98
C GLN A 227 -0.88 3.91 34.75
N PRO A 228 -1.32 3.82 36.02
CA PRO A 228 -0.85 2.77 36.93
C PRO A 228 -1.40 1.38 36.59
N ASP A 229 -2.53 1.30 35.92
CA ASP A 229 -3.20 0.03 35.64
C ASP A 229 -3.80 -0.04 34.20
N ALA A 230 -4.27 -1.20 33.83
CA ALA A 230 -4.87 -1.46 32.52
C ALA A 230 -6.08 -0.58 32.22
N ALA A 231 -6.94 -0.35 33.22
CA ALA A 231 -8.14 0.46 33.06
C ALA A 231 -7.79 1.93 32.80
N GLY A 232 -6.85 2.48 33.58
CA GLY A 232 -6.34 3.84 33.39
C GLY A 232 -5.69 4.02 32.03
N ARG A 233 -4.83 3.08 31.60
CA ARG A 233 -4.22 3.11 30.27
C ARG A 233 -5.28 3.10 29.16
N TYR A 234 -6.27 2.24 29.26
CA TYR A 234 -7.35 2.18 28.27
C TYR A 234 -8.17 3.48 28.24
N GLN A 235 -8.53 4.03 29.40
CA GLN A 235 -9.28 5.30 29.45
C GLN A 235 -8.48 6.45 28.82
N GLU A 236 -7.18 6.57 29.13
CA GLU A 236 -6.34 7.61 28.56
C GLU A 236 -6.15 7.42 27.05
N MET A 237 -5.98 6.16 26.60
CA MET A 237 -5.93 5.83 25.17
C MET A 237 -7.24 6.23 24.46
N ARG A 238 -8.40 5.90 25.03
CA ARG A 238 -9.71 6.30 24.48
C ARG A 238 -9.87 7.83 24.41
N ARG A 239 -9.36 8.55 25.41
CA ARG A 239 -9.34 10.02 25.39
C ARG A 239 -8.47 10.54 24.25
N ALA A 240 -7.31 9.96 24.05
CA ALA A 240 -6.39 10.34 22.97
C ALA A 240 -6.97 10.01 21.58
N ILE A 241 -7.65 8.86 21.43
CA ILE A 241 -8.36 8.49 20.18
C ILE A 241 -9.45 9.51 19.85
N GLY A 242 -10.20 10.01 20.82
CA GLY A 242 -11.19 11.08 20.63
C GLY A 242 -10.59 12.49 20.54
N GLY A 243 -9.27 12.62 20.64
CA GLY A 243 -8.56 13.91 20.64
C GLY A 243 -8.29 14.46 19.24
N GLN A 244 -7.91 15.74 19.20
CA GLN A 244 -7.69 16.49 17.94
C GLN A 244 -6.52 15.98 17.10
N TYR A 245 -5.55 15.30 17.70
CA TYR A 245 -4.35 14.82 17.02
C TYR A 245 -4.55 13.47 16.33
N ASN A 246 -5.58 12.71 16.74
CA ASN A 246 -5.88 11.45 16.09
C ASN A 246 -6.55 11.68 14.72
N LYS A 247 -5.94 11.15 13.68
CA LYS A 247 -6.45 11.21 12.29
C LYS A 247 -7.09 9.90 11.84
N ASP A 248 -7.08 8.88 12.69
CA ASP A 248 -7.80 7.64 12.40
C ASP A 248 -9.23 7.72 12.93
N ALA A 249 -10.18 7.76 11.99
CA ALA A 249 -11.61 7.74 12.29
C ALA A 249 -12.20 6.30 12.34
N GLY A 250 -11.37 5.26 12.20
CA GLY A 250 -11.84 3.88 12.02
C GLY A 250 -12.34 3.20 13.29
N ASP A 251 -11.91 3.65 14.48
CA ASP A 251 -12.33 3.09 15.79
C ASP A 251 -13.39 3.96 16.49
N SER A 252 -14.45 4.35 15.77
CA SER A 252 -15.53 5.16 16.34
C SER A 252 -16.38 4.41 17.36
N THR A 253 -16.47 3.08 17.28
CA THR A 253 -17.25 2.21 18.16
C THR A 253 -16.51 1.82 19.43
N GLY A 254 -15.17 1.88 19.42
CA GLY A 254 -14.32 1.39 20.51
C GLY A 254 -14.04 -0.11 20.46
N ASP A 255 -14.46 -0.77 19.39
CA ASP A 255 -14.18 -2.20 19.18
C ASP A 255 -12.72 -2.46 18.85
N GLY A 256 -12.02 -1.44 18.34
CA GLY A 256 -10.64 -1.53 17.91
C GLY A 256 -10.47 -2.28 16.61
N TYR A 257 -9.24 -2.68 16.33
CA TYR A 257 -8.84 -3.34 15.10
C TYR A 257 -8.50 -4.79 15.36
N TYR A 258 -9.27 -5.69 14.75
CA TYR A 258 -8.99 -7.12 14.72
C TYR A 258 -8.24 -7.46 13.45
N PHE A 259 -7.06 -8.07 13.56
CA PHE A 259 -6.22 -8.43 12.42
C PHE A 259 -5.32 -9.61 12.72
N GLY A 260 -4.96 -10.34 11.69
CA GLY A 260 -3.95 -11.38 11.74
C GLY A 260 -2.63 -10.94 11.12
N LYS A 261 -1.60 -11.79 11.20
CA LYS A 261 -0.29 -11.53 10.62
C LYS A 261 -0.38 -11.26 9.11
N GLY A 262 0.37 -10.26 8.67
CA GLY A 262 0.47 -9.82 7.27
C GLY A 262 -0.63 -8.86 6.82
N GLU A 263 -1.58 -8.47 7.69
CA GLU A 263 -2.65 -7.53 7.35
C GLU A 263 -2.33 -6.07 7.62
N MET A 264 -1.38 -5.80 8.53
CA MET A 264 -1.00 -4.45 8.91
C MET A 264 0.37 -4.10 8.31
N GLU A 265 0.72 -2.83 8.35
CA GLU A 265 2.05 -2.35 8.01
C GLU A 265 3.11 -2.99 8.92
N ALA A 266 4.28 -3.35 8.38
CA ALA A 266 5.26 -4.18 9.09
C ALA A 266 5.68 -3.60 10.45
N ALA A 267 5.98 -2.30 10.52
CA ALA A 267 6.38 -1.65 11.77
C ALA A 267 5.25 -1.64 12.81
N TYR A 268 4.01 -1.43 12.36
CA TYR A 268 2.83 -1.51 13.22
C TYR A 268 2.62 -2.94 13.74
N GLU A 269 2.69 -3.91 12.83
CA GLU A 269 2.44 -5.33 13.14
C GLU A 269 3.48 -5.86 14.13
N GLU A 270 4.77 -5.63 13.87
CA GLU A 270 5.85 -6.04 14.76
C GLU A 270 5.65 -5.47 16.17
N ALA A 271 5.38 -4.17 16.27
CA ALA A 271 5.11 -3.54 17.56
C ALA A 271 3.90 -4.14 18.27
N ALA A 272 2.78 -4.35 17.54
CA ALA A 272 1.55 -4.86 18.13
C ALA A 272 1.70 -6.30 18.64
N PHE A 273 2.40 -7.17 17.90
CA PHE A 273 2.63 -8.56 18.30
C PHE A 273 3.62 -8.68 19.47
N ALA A 274 4.52 -7.70 19.66
CA ALA A 274 5.43 -7.67 20.79
C ALA A 274 4.78 -7.23 22.12
N LEU A 275 3.56 -6.66 22.08
CA LEU A 275 2.89 -6.16 23.29
C LEU A 275 2.18 -7.31 24.05
N GLU A 276 2.21 -7.22 25.36
CA GLU A 276 1.27 -7.91 26.25
C GLU A 276 -0.11 -7.22 26.19
N GLU A 277 -1.16 -7.89 26.64
CA GLU A 277 -2.49 -7.28 26.76
C GLU A 277 -2.44 -6.03 27.64
N TYR A 278 -3.08 -4.96 27.18
CA TYR A 278 -3.02 -3.60 27.76
C TYR A 278 -1.62 -2.98 27.76
N GLY A 279 -0.65 -3.60 27.09
CA GLY A 279 0.65 -2.99 26.80
C GLY A 279 0.51 -1.85 25.80
N VAL A 280 1.35 -0.84 25.94
CA VAL A 280 1.39 0.36 25.09
C VAL A 280 2.73 0.39 24.37
N SER A 281 2.73 0.56 23.07
CA SER A 281 3.95 0.65 22.26
C SER A 281 4.75 1.92 22.58
N PRO A 282 6.04 1.96 22.27
CA PRO A 282 6.70 3.22 21.96
C PRO A 282 5.97 3.92 20.79
N VAL A 283 6.38 5.15 20.46
CA VAL A 283 5.94 5.80 19.23
C VAL A 283 6.50 5.01 18.05
N ILE A 284 5.62 4.53 17.18
CA ILE A 284 5.99 3.80 15.96
C ILE A 284 5.91 4.78 14.81
N GLU A 285 7.02 5.00 14.15
CA GLU A 285 7.08 5.83 12.95
C GLU A 285 6.87 4.96 11.72
N THR A 286 6.01 5.44 10.80
CA THR A 286 5.76 4.85 9.51
C THR A 286 5.90 5.92 8.42
N GLU A 287 5.75 5.53 7.16
CA GLU A 287 5.76 6.49 6.05
C GLU A 287 4.67 7.55 6.19
N ASP A 288 3.49 7.16 6.67
CA ASP A 288 2.31 8.03 6.76
C ASP A 288 2.27 8.87 8.05
N GLY A 289 2.91 8.44 9.13
CA GLY A 289 2.83 9.15 10.40
C GLY A 289 3.30 8.35 11.60
N TYR A 290 2.75 8.70 12.75
CA TYR A 290 3.14 8.11 14.03
C TYR A 290 1.97 7.36 14.65
N TYR A 291 2.22 6.11 15.08
CA TYR A 291 1.26 5.30 15.83
C TYR A 291 1.65 5.17 17.29
N ILE A 292 0.66 5.22 18.16
CA ILE A 292 0.71 4.75 19.55
C ILE A 292 -0.31 3.62 19.67
N ILE A 293 0.16 2.39 19.89
CA ILE A 293 -0.65 1.18 19.82
C ILE A 293 -0.86 0.64 21.24
N MET A 294 -2.07 0.21 21.54
CA MET A 294 -2.36 -0.58 22.72
C MET A 294 -2.97 -1.91 22.32
N ARG A 295 -2.36 -3.01 22.77
CA ARG A 295 -2.93 -4.34 22.58
C ARG A 295 -4.10 -4.54 23.53
N MET A 296 -5.21 -5.04 22.99
CA MET A 296 -6.43 -5.28 23.74
C MET A 296 -6.73 -6.77 23.85
N PRO A 297 -7.36 -7.24 24.94
CA PRO A 297 -7.93 -8.58 24.94
C PRO A 297 -9.01 -8.70 23.86
N LYS A 298 -9.12 -9.85 23.24
CA LYS A 298 -10.17 -10.12 22.27
C LYS A 298 -11.52 -10.19 22.96
N SER A 299 -12.54 -9.56 22.39
CA SER A 299 -13.91 -9.61 22.89
C SER A 299 -14.65 -10.85 22.34
N ALA A 300 -15.02 -11.78 23.21
CA ALA A 300 -15.77 -12.97 22.78
C ALA A 300 -17.10 -12.58 22.12
N ALA A 301 -17.81 -11.60 22.67
CA ALA A 301 -19.07 -11.12 22.10
C ALA A 301 -18.88 -10.53 20.70
N TYR A 302 -17.85 -9.69 20.50
CA TYR A 302 -17.53 -9.14 19.18
C TYR A 302 -17.16 -10.22 18.18
N MET A 303 -16.34 -11.20 18.60
CA MET A 303 -15.91 -12.29 17.73
C MET A 303 -17.09 -13.20 17.32
N GLU A 304 -18.06 -13.40 18.19
CA GLU A 304 -19.28 -14.16 17.87
C GLU A 304 -20.18 -13.38 16.90
N GLU A 305 -20.45 -12.10 17.18
CA GLU A 305 -21.29 -11.23 16.35
C GLU A 305 -20.69 -11.01 14.96
N ASN A 306 -19.38 -10.89 14.86
CA ASN A 306 -18.67 -10.58 13.63
C ASN A 306 -17.94 -11.79 13.03
N PHE A 307 -18.31 -13.00 13.40
CA PHE A 307 -17.56 -14.21 13.04
C PHE A 307 -17.33 -14.36 11.55
N GLN A 308 -18.33 -14.11 10.70
CA GLN A 308 -18.19 -14.24 9.25
C GLN A 308 -17.17 -13.23 8.68
N TYR A 309 -17.15 -12.02 9.19
CA TYR A 309 -16.16 -11.02 8.83
C TYR A 309 -14.74 -11.42 9.25
N LEU A 310 -14.59 -11.93 10.46
CA LEU A 310 -13.31 -12.41 10.99
C LEU A 310 -12.84 -13.68 10.28
N LYS A 311 -13.75 -14.57 9.91
CA LYS A 311 -13.47 -15.74 9.10
C LYS A 311 -12.92 -15.35 7.72
N GLU A 312 -13.51 -14.35 7.05
CA GLU A 312 -12.94 -13.82 5.80
C GLU A 312 -11.51 -13.28 6.00
N LYS A 313 -11.23 -12.62 7.14
CA LYS A 313 -9.87 -12.17 7.47
C LYS A 313 -8.90 -13.35 7.66
N SER A 314 -9.36 -14.46 8.22
CA SER A 314 -8.50 -15.64 8.40
C SER A 314 -7.99 -16.20 7.07
N TYR A 315 -8.73 -16.06 5.98
CA TYR A 315 -8.28 -16.47 4.65
C TYR A 315 -7.13 -15.58 4.14
N TYR A 316 -7.18 -14.27 4.43
CA TYR A 316 -6.06 -13.37 4.11
C TYR A 316 -4.81 -13.70 4.92
N VAL A 317 -4.96 -14.13 6.18
CA VAL A 317 -3.83 -14.61 6.99
C VAL A 317 -3.21 -15.85 6.37
N ALA A 318 -4.05 -16.81 5.93
CA ALA A 318 -3.57 -18.01 5.25
C ALA A 318 -2.86 -17.68 3.92
N LEU A 319 -3.43 -16.77 3.12
CA LEU A 319 -2.77 -16.30 1.89
C LEU A 319 -1.45 -15.59 2.20
N ASN A 320 -1.40 -14.73 3.22
CA ASN A 320 -0.17 -14.04 3.63
C ASN A 320 0.92 -15.02 4.09
N ALA A 321 0.55 -16.12 4.74
CA ALA A 321 1.50 -17.18 5.09
C ALA A 321 2.13 -17.80 3.82
N MET A 322 1.34 -18.08 2.77
CA MET A 322 1.85 -18.58 1.49
C MET A 322 2.74 -17.54 0.78
N VAL A 323 2.37 -16.27 0.84
CA VAL A 323 3.21 -15.16 0.33
C VAL A 323 4.56 -15.11 1.04
N ASN A 324 4.56 -15.20 2.38
CA ASN A 324 5.78 -15.19 3.18
C ASN A 324 6.65 -16.44 2.92
N GLU A 325 6.03 -17.59 2.65
CA GLU A 325 6.75 -18.78 2.19
C GLU A 325 7.47 -18.51 0.86
N LYS A 326 6.81 -17.87 -0.12
CA LYS A 326 7.45 -17.48 -1.38
C LYS A 326 8.60 -16.49 -1.14
N LEU A 327 8.40 -15.47 -0.34
CA LEU A 327 9.44 -14.48 -0.01
C LEU A 327 10.68 -15.12 0.64
N SER A 328 10.50 -16.18 1.42
CA SER A 328 11.60 -16.86 2.10
C SER A 328 12.28 -17.96 1.27
N SER A 329 11.56 -18.57 0.33
CA SER A 329 12.03 -19.76 -0.41
C SER A 329 12.50 -19.44 -1.84
N VAL A 330 12.03 -18.35 -2.44
CA VAL A 330 12.36 -17.99 -3.82
C VAL A 330 13.52 -17.01 -3.86
N THR A 331 14.50 -17.29 -4.69
CA THR A 331 15.67 -16.42 -4.88
C THR A 331 15.47 -15.52 -6.08
N LEU A 332 15.75 -14.23 -5.90
CA LEU A 332 15.81 -13.25 -6.99
C LEU A 332 17.12 -13.41 -7.76
N GLU A 333 17.02 -13.65 -9.07
CA GLU A 333 18.15 -13.77 -9.99
C GLU A 333 18.16 -12.61 -10.98
N MET A 334 19.20 -11.78 -10.95
CA MET A 334 19.38 -10.71 -11.93
C MET A 334 19.73 -11.29 -13.31
N THR A 335 19.13 -10.76 -14.36
CA THR A 335 19.57 -11.08 -15.73
C THR A 335 20.89 -10.34 -16.06
N LYS A 336 21.61 -10.80 -17.10
CA LYS A 336 22.80 -10.07 -17.59
C LYS A 336 22.49 -8.63 -17.97
N PHE A 337 21.27 -8.35 -18.40
CA PHE A 337 20.83 -6.99 -18.68
C PHE A 337 20.64 -6.22 -17.38
N GLY A 338 19.95 -6.78 -16.40
CA GLY A 338 19.77 -6.15 -15.10
C GLY A 338 21.08 -5.82 -14.40
N GLU A 339 22.04 -6.76 -14.41
CA GLU A 339 23.40 -6.55 -13.86
C GLU A 339 24.20 -5.47 -14.59
N SER A 340 23.94 -5.25 -15.88
CA SER A 340 24.64 -4.24 -16.70
C SER A 340 24.14 -2.82 -16.52
N LEU A 341 23.07 -2.60 -15.75
CA LEU A 341 22.47 -1.28 -15.56
C LEU A 341 23.23 -0.45 -14.52
N ASP A 342 23.52 0.80 -14.88
CA ASP A 342 23.92 1.81 -13.90
C ASP A 342 22.67 2.46 -13.32
N LEU A 343 22.42 2.24 -12.02
CA LEU A 343 21.24 2.78 -11.34
C LEU A 343 21.23 4.31 -11.26
N LEU A 344 22.39 4.96 -11.43
CA LEU A 344 22.48 6.42 -11.44
C LEU A 344 22.28 7.03 -12.82
N ASP A 345 22.33 6.22 -13.89
CA ASP A 345 22.12 6.66 -15.28
C ASP A 345 21.11 5.73 -15.99
N LEU A 346 19.97 5.51 -15.35
CA LEU A 346 18.90 4.70 -15.96
C LEU A 346 18.23 5.49 -17.08
N PRO A 347 18.22 4.95 -18.31
CA PRO A 347 17.45 5.54 -19.40
C PRO A 347 15.97 5.62 -19.08
N ALA A 348 15.37 6.79 -19.28
CA ALA A 348 13.96 7.04 -19.02
C ALA A 348 13.04 6.05 -19.76
N VAL A 349 11.92 5.76 -19.15
CA VAL A 349 10.83 4.96 -19.68
C VAL A 349 9.67 5.90 -19.99
N ASP A 350 9.04 5.74 -21.14
CA ASP A 350 7.79 6.42 -21.47
C ASP A 350 6.59 5.58 -21.01
N ALA A 351 5.68 6.20 -20.32
CA ALA A 351 4.52 5.55 -19.73
C ALA A 351 3.60 4.88 -20.76
N ASP A 352 3.46 5.43 -21.96
CA ASP A 352 2.55 4.93 -23.01
C ASP A 352 3.27 4.13 -24.11
N GLY A 353 4.58 4.23 -24.13
CA GLY A 353 5.36 3.60 -25.20
C GLY A 353 5.32 4.33 -26.53
N GLY A 354 4.88 5.57 -26.56
CA GLY A 354 4.93 6.46 -27.72
C GLY A 354 6.26 7.21 -27.85
N GLU A 355 6.48 7.88 -28.97
CA GLU A 355 7.54 8.89 -29.09
C GLU A 355 7.05 10.17 -28.44
N VAL A 356 7.68 10.63 -27.34
CA VAL A 356 7.36 11.92 -26.74
C VAL A 356 8.25 13.00 -27.35
N PRO A 357 7.68 13.96 -28.07
CA PRO A 357 8.42 15.16 -28.40
C PRO A 357 8.70 15.96 -27.14
N PHE A 358 9.96 16.19 -26.84
CA PHE A 358 10.40 16.95 -25.68
C PHE A 358 10.02 18.43 -25.79
N ILE A 359 9.08 18.88 -24.99
CA ILE A 359 8.81 20.31 -24.79
C ILE A 359 9.27 20.69 -23.39
N ILE A 360 10.37 21.43 -23.31
CA ILE A 360 10.82 22.07 -22.08
C ILE A 360 9.88 23.26 -21.82
N GLY A 361 9.26 23.30 -20.68
CA GLY A 361 8.72 24.53 -20.14
C GLY A 361 7.40 24.39 -19.39
N VAL A 362 7.46 24.64 -18.09
CA VAL A 362 6.35 25.02 -17.19
C VAL A 362 5.31 23.93 -16.91
N VAL A 363 5.67 22.95 -16.10
CA VAL A 363 4.74 21.90 -15.66
C VAL A 363 4.37 21.97 -14.16
N SER A 364 5.00 22.85 -13.38
CA SER A 364 4.95 22.80 -11.91
C SER A 364 3.59 23.03 -11.25
N ALA A 365 2.58 23.58 -11.93
CA ALA A 365 1.27 23.86 -11.31
C ALA A 365 0.16 22.88 -11.72
N VAL A 366 0.28 22.21 -12.86
CA VAL A 366 -0.76 21.31 -13.38
C VAL A 366 -0.60 19.91 -12.79
N VAL A 367 0.64 19.48 -12.57
CA VAL A 367 0.97 18.12 -12.05
C VAL A 367 0.45 17.93 -10.63
N LEU A 368 0.52 18.97 -9.77
CA LEU A 368 -0.04 18.93 -8.40
C LEU A 368 -1.55 18.67 -8.37
N GLY A 369 -2.30 19.16 -9.37
CA GLY A 369 -3.74 18.92 -9.47
C GLY A 369 -4.10 17.49 -9.91
N VAL A 370 -3.25 16.88 -10.73
CA VAL A 370 -3.57 15.63 -11.43
C VAL A 370 -3.38 14.40 -10.53
N ALA A 371 -2.29 14.33 -9.76
CA ALA A 371 -2.06 13.22 -8.84
C ALA A 371 -3.09 13.19 -7.68
N ALA A 372 -3.38 14.38 -7.11
CA ALA A 372 -4.47 14.51 -6.13
C ALA A 372 -5.83 14.04 -6.70
N ALA A 373 -6.02 14.23 -7.98
CA ALA A 373 -7.27 13.94 -8.65
C ALA A 373 -7.42 12.43 -8.99
N VAL A 374 -6.35 11.69 -9.33
CA VAL A 374 -6.39 10.20 -9.47
C VAL A 374 -6.74 9.58 -8.12
N ALA A 375 -6.12 10.05 -7.04
CA ALA A 375 -6.42 9.61 -5.69
C ALA A 375 -7.90 9.84 -5.32
N VAL A 376 -8.44 11.03 -5.64
CA VAL A 376 -9.87 11.36 -5.41
C VAL A 376 -10.80 10.48 -6.27
N ALA A 377 -10.41 10.17 -7.51
CA ALA A 377 -11.21 9.32 -8.39
C ALA A 377 -11.34 7.89 -7.85
N VAL A 378 -10.22 7.30 -7.43
CA VAL A 378 -10.20 5.97 -6.78
C VAL A 378 -11.03 5.99 -5.48
N LEU A 379 -10.93 7.06 -4.68
CA LEU A 379 -11.74 7.24 -3.46
C LEU A 379 -13.24 7.32 -3.74
N VAL A 380 -13.63 8.07 -4.78
CA VAL A 380 -15.03 8.23 -5.17
C VAL A 380 -15.63 6.94 -5.71
N LEU A 381 -14.89 6.19 -6.52
CA LEU A 381 -15.30 4.89 -7.04
C LEU A 381 -15.51 3.89 -5.89
N ARG A 382 -14.61 3.84 -4.92
CA ARG A 382 -14.75 3.00 -3.71
C ARG A 382 -15.92 3.41 -2.83
N ALA A 383 -16.18 4.71 -2.65
CA ALA A 383 -17.34 5.20 -1.89
C ALA A 383 -18.67 4.87 -2.58
N ARG A 384 -18.73 4.86 -3.92
CA ARG A 384 -19.91 4.45 -4.69
C ARG A 384 -20.18 2.94 -4.59
N ARG A 385 -19.14 2.10 -4.65
CA ARG A 385 -19.26 0.64 -4.44
C ARG A 385 -19.77 0.31 -3.02
N LYS A 386 -19.30 1.02 -1.97
CA LYS A 386 -19.81 0.85 -0.59
C LYS A 386 -21.31 1.21 -0.45
N LYS A 387 -21.78 2.26 -1.13
CA LYS A 387 -23.21 2.64 -1.10
C LYS A 387 -24.11 1.65 -1.85
N GLY A 388 -23.59 0.96 -2.86
CA GLY A 388 -24.29 -0.13 -3.56
C GLY A 388 -24.49 -1.37 -2.69
N CYS A 389 -23.45 -1.78 -1.94
CA CYS A 389 -23.55 -2.91 -1.01
C CYS A 389 -24.46 -2.62 0.20
N ALA A 390 -24.46 -1.38 0.72
CA ALA A 390 -25.31 -1.01 1.85
C ALA A 390 -26.80 -0.98 1.49
N LYS A 391 -27.16 -0.61 0.25
CA LYS A 391 -28.55 -0.62 -0.20
C LYS A 391 -29.14 -2.04 -0.39
N GLY A 392 -28.32 -3.06 -0.63
CA GLY A 392 -28.75 -4.46 -0.74
C GLY A 392 -29.12 -5.12 0.59
N ARG A 393 -28.67 -4.60 1.73
CA ARG A 393 -28.92 -5.19 3.06
C ARG A 393 -30.20 -4.74 3.75
N TYR A 394 -30.87 -3.68 3.30
CA TYR A 394 -32.04 -3.11 3.98
C TYR A 394 -33.40 -3.54 3.43
N THR A 395 -33.47 -4.46 2.46
CA THR A 395 -34.75 -4.86 1.86
C THR A 395 -35.24 -6.26 2.21
N LYS A 396 -34.69 -6.92 3.25
CA LYS A 396 -35.25 -8.20 3.72
C LYS A 396 -35.49 -8.18 5.24
N GLY A 397 -36.53 -7.47 5.64
CA GLY A 397 -36.95 -7.49 7.03
C GLY A 397 -38.22 -6.66 7.23
N GLY A 398 -39.34 -7.16 6.77
CA GLY A 398 -40.62 -6.53 7.07
C GLY A 398 -41.81 -7.17 6.37
N LYS A 399 -42.35 -8.20 7.01
CA LYS A 399 -43.79 -8.48 7.18
C LYS A 399 -44.01 -9.93 7.60
N ARG A 400 -44.21 -10.16 8.88
CA ARG A 400 -45.16 -11.18 9.34
C ARG A 400 -45.91 -10.60 10.53
N LYS A 401 -47.24 -10.63 10.34
CA LYS A 401 -48.23 -10.49 11.41
C LYS A 401 -48.01 -11.58 12.44
#